data_096e3f6fe7cedc4af8087ad10220630b
#
_entry.id   096e3f6fe7cedc4af8087ad10220630b
#
_cell.length_a   1.000
_cell.length_b   1.000
_cell.length_c   1.000
_cell.angle_alpha   90.00
_cell.angle_beta   90.00
_cell.angle_gamma   90.00
#
_symmetry.space_group_name_H-M   'P 1'
#
loop_
_entity.id
_entity.type
_entity.pdbx_description
1 polymer ?
#
loop_
_entity_poly.entity_id
_entity_poly.type
_entity_poly.pdbx_seq_one_letter_code
_entity_poly.pdbx_strand_id
1 'polypeptide(L)'
;MAARRDYKTTYEDGAKRHGRLVVAFARPNGREDGRLGVTVTRKVGGAVVRNLLKRRVREIYRRRPARPGVDVVVNVKREAATADFAALREDLTRVLTSLEARNAR
;
A
#
# COMPACT_ATOMS: atom_id res chain seq x y z
N MET A 1 9.66 2.68 -2.43
CA MET A 1 10.58 1.68 -3.00
C MET A 1 10.94 2.08 -4.41
N ALA A 2 12.21 2.13 -4.71
CA ALA A 2 12.68 2.58 -6.02
C ALA A 2 13.03 1.41 -6.94
N ALA A 3 13.45 0.27 -6.39
CA ALA A 3 13.95 -0.84 -7.20
C ALA A 3 12.83 -1.84 -7.52
N ARG A 4 12.77 -2.23 -8.79
CA ARG A 4 11.81 -3.24 -9.26
C ARG A 4 11.96 -4.56 -8.52
N ARG A 5 13.19 -4.93 -8.18
CA ARG A 5 13.49 -6.14 -7.43
C ARG A 5 12.86 -6.12 -6.05
N ASP A 6 12.81 -4.97 -5.39
CA ASP A 6 12.20 -4.83 -4.07
C ASP A 6 10.69 -5.06 -4.13
N TYR A 7 10.03 -4.57 -5.18
CA TYR A 7 8.61 -4.84 -5.40
C TYR A 7 8.36 -6.33 -5.57
N LYS A 8 9.14 -6.98 -6.43
CA LYS A 8 9.00 -8.40 -6.70
C LYS A 8 9.18 -9.24 -5.44
N THR A 9 10.19 -8.93 -4.65
CA THR A 9 10.46 -9.65 -3.41
C THR A 9 9.32 -9.49 -2.41
N THR A 10 8.79 -8.27 -2.29
CA THR A 10 7.65 -8.02 -1.40
C THR A 10 6.41 -8.79 -1.84
N TYR A 11 6.14 -8.87 -3.14
CA TYR A 11 5.02 -9.65 -3.66
C TYR A 11 5.17 -11.15 -3.38
N GLU A 12 6.37 -11.69 -3.54
CA GLU A 12 6.60 -13.13 -3.41
C GLU A 12 6.70 -13.58 -1.94
N ASP A 13 7.37 -12.80 -1.10
CA ASP A 13 7.70 -13.21 0.25
C ASP A 13 6.90 -12.49 1.32
N GLY A 14 6.19 -11.43 0.96
CA GLY A 14 5.47 -10.61 1.91
C GLY A 14 4.15 -11.23 2.35
N ALA A 15 3.72 -10.85 3.54
CA ALA A 15 2.35 -11.11 3.96
C ALA A 15 1.41 -10.28 3.10
N LYS A 16 0.22 -10.81 2.83
CA LYS A 16 -0.75 -10.21 1.91
C LYS A 16 -2.10 -10.03 2.60
N ARG A 17 -2.74 -8.91 2.37
CA ARG A 17 -4.10 -8.65 2.82
C ARG A 17 -4.92 -7.99 1.72
N HIS A 18 -6.11 -8.51 1.50
CA HIS A 18 -7.08 -7.95 0.56
C HIS A 18 -8.03 -7.03 1.29
N GLY A 19 -8.15 -5.80 0.81
CA GLY A 19 -9.22 -4.92 1.18
C GLY A 19 -10.24 -4.85 0.05
N ARG A 20 -11.25 -4.03 0.23
CA ARG A 20 -12.27 -3.81 -0.79
C ARG A 20 -11.73 -2.96 -1.94
N LEU A 21 -10.88 -1.99 -1.63
CA LEU A 21 -10.36 -1.01 -2.59
C LEU A 21 -8.87 -1.19 -2.88
N VAL A 22 -8.15 -1.90 -2.02
CA VAL A 22 -6.70 -2.09 -2.16
C VAL A 22 -6.31 -3.51 -1.79
N VAL A 23 -5.15 -3.93 -2.29
CA VAL A 23 -4.46 -5.13 -1.83
C VAL A 23 -3.09 -4.68 -1.36
N ALA A 24 -2.70 -5.05 -0.16
CA ALA A 24 -1.41 -4.65 0.37
C ALA A 24 -0.54 -5.86 0.68
N PHE A 25 0.76 -5.68 0.48
CA PHE A 25 1.79 -6.67 0.77
C PHE A 25 2.79 -6.01 1.69
N ALA A 26 3.30 -6.74 2.68
CA ALA A 26 4.30 -6.22 3.60
C ALA A 26 5.31 -7.29 3.96
N ARG A 27 6.57 -6.88 4.11
CA ARG A 27 7.63 -7.78 4.59
C ARG A 27 8.65 -6.99 5.38
N PRO A 28 9.30 -7.63 6.37
CA PRO A 28 10.44 -7.01 7.06
C PRO A 28 11.57 -6.78 6.05
N ASN A 29 12.24 -5.62 6.15
CA ASN A 29 13.28 -5.26 5.19
C ASN A 29 14.70 -5.20 5.79
N GLY A 30 14.87 -5.42 7.10
CA GLY A 30 16.16 -5.35 7.76
C GLY A 30 16.75 -3.95 7.83
N ARG A 31 15.97 -2.91 7.53
CA ARG A 31 16.42 -1.52 7.51
C ARG A 31 15.83 -0.77 8.71
N GLU A 32 16.34 0.42 8.95
CA GLU A 32 15.80 1.27 10.02
C GLU A 32 14.52 1.96 9.59
N ASP A 33 14.35 2.20 8.29
CA ASP A 33 13.17 2.91 7.77
C ASP A 33 12.19 1.95 7.11
N GLY A 34 10.93 2.33 7.11
CA GLY A 34 9.89 1.66 6.33
C GLY A 34 9.78 2.32 4.95
N ARG A 35 9.50 1.51 3.93
CA ARG A 35 9.35 2.00 2.56
C ARG A 35 7.98 1.66 2.02
N LEU A 36 7.44 2.55 1.18
CA LEU A 36 6.14 2.39 0.56
C LEU A 36 6.27 2.39 -0.96
N GLY A 37 5.68 1.41 -1.61
CA GLY A 37 5.46 1.41 -3.04
C GLY A 37 3.97 1.38 -3.35
N VAL A 38 3.55 2.13 -4.36
CA VAL A 38 2.14 2.19 -4.76
C VAL A 38 2.04 1.85 -6.23
N THR A 39 1.16 0.91 -6.55
CA THR A 39 0.90 0.51 -7.93
C THR A 39 -0.57 0.79 -8.27
N VAL A 40 -0.78 1.55 -9.34
CA VAL A 40 -2.11 1.82 -9.89
C VAL A 40 -2.03 1.59 -11.38
N THR A 41 -2.69 0.53 -11.86
CA THR A 41 -2.62 0.16 -13.28
C THR A 41 -3.58 0.99 -14.14
N ARG A 42 -3.41 0.90 -15.45
CA ARG A 42 -4.29 1.59 -16.41
C ARG A 42 -5.74 1.15 -16.30
N LYS A 43 -6.00 -0.05 -15.78
CA LYS A 43 -7.36 -0.54 -15.56
C LYS A 43 -8.15 0.29 -14.56
N VAL A 44 -7.45 1.01 -13.68
CA VAL A 44 -8.08 1.88 -12.68
C VAL A 44 -8.58 3.17 -13.32
N GLY A 45 -7.83 3.72 -14.26
CA GLY A 45 -8.21 4.96 -14.91
C GLY A 45 -7.05 5.60 -15.63
N GLY A 46 -7.27 6.81 -16.14
CA GLY A 46 -6.23 7.59 -16.83
C GLY A 46 -5.19 8.14 -15.86
N ALA A 47 -4.20 8.84 -16.43
CA ALA A 47 -3.05 9.34 -15.66
C ALA A 47 -3.46 10.24 -14.49
N VAL A 48 -4.46 11.11 -14.70
CA VAL A 48 -4.93 12.03 -13.66
C VAL A 48 -5.49 11.26 -12.47
N VAL A 49 -6.36 10.28 -12.74
CA VAL A 49 -6.97 9.45 -11.70
C VAL A 49 -5.90 8.63 -10.97
N ARG A 50 -4.99 8.01 -11.73
CA ARG A 50 -3.93 7.20 -11.13
C ARG A 50 -3.01 8.02 -10.23
N ASN A 51 -2.63 9.21 -10.67
CA ASN A 51 -1.77 10.09 -9.88
C ASN A 51 -2.47 10.56 -8.61
N LEU A 52 -3.75 10.87 -8.69
CA LEU A 52 -4.54 11.26 -7.54
C LEU A 52 -4.59 10.13 -6.50
N LEU A 53 -4.84 8.89 -6.94
CA LEU A 53 -4.91 7.75 -6.04
C LEU A 53 -3.56 7.46 -5.39
N LYS A 54 -2.47 7.55 -6.14
CA LYS A 54 -1.12 7.39 -5.59
C LYS A 54 -0.86 8.43 -4.49
N ARG A 55 -1.22 9.69 -4.75
CA ARG A 55 -1.03 10.76 -3.77
C ARG A 55 -1.85 10.51 -2.50
N ARG A 56 -3.10 10.08 -2.66
CA ARG A 56 -3.98 9.77 -1.52
C ARG A 56 -3.43 8.62 -0.68
N VAL A 57 -2.95 7.55 -1.31
CA VAL A 57 -2.36 6.42 -0.60
C VAL A 57 -1.13 6.86 0.19
N ARG A 58 -0.25 7.65 -0.43
CA ARG A 58 0.95 8.18 0.24
C ARG A 58 0.59 9.05 1.43
N GLU A 59 -0.42 9.89 1.28
CA GLU A 59 -0.88 10.77 2.36
C GLU A 59 -1.44 9.97 3.53
N ILE A 60 -2.26 8.98 3.27
CA ILE A 60 -2.80 8.10 4.31
C ILE A 60 -1.67 7.38 5.04
N TYR A 61 -0.74 6.81 4.29
CA TYR A 61 0.40 6.09 4.87
C TYR A 61 1.25 7.00 5.74
N ARG A 62 1.52 8.22 5.28
CA ARG A 62 2.39 9.17 5.97
C ARG A 62 1.81 9.64 7.30
N ARG A 63 0.49 9.71 7.42
CA ARG A 63 -0.20 10.14 8.64
C ARG A 63 -0.29 9.06 9.71
N ARG A 64 0.09 7.84 9.37
CA ARG A 64 0.08 6.74 10.32
C ARG A 64 1.37 6.74 11.13
N PRO A 65 1.36 6.09 12.34
CA PRO A 65 2.59 5.93 13.09
C PRO A 65 3.63 5.19 12.25
N ALA A 66 4.89 5.61 12.37
CA ALA A 66 5.98 5.00 11.61
C ALA A 66 6.14 3.53 11.97
N ARG A 67 6.40 2.71 10.96
CA ARG A 67 6.69 1.28 11.12
C ARG A 67 8.05 1.00 10.49
N PRO A 68 9.16 1.31 11.20
CA PRO A 68 10.48 1.08 10.65
C PRO A 68 10.71 -0.41 10.40
N GLY A 69 11.53 -0.71 9.42
CA GLY A 69 11.91 -2.08 9.11
C GLY A 69 10.90 -2.87 8.29
N VAL A 70 9.87 -2.24 7.74
CA VAL A 70 8.86 -2.93 6.94
C VAL A 70 8.69 -2.25 5.58
N ASP A 71 8.78 -3.04 4.52
CA ASP A 71 8.42 -2.61 3.16
C ASP A 71 6.96 -2.94 2.91
N VAL A 72 6.21 -1.98 2.38
CA VAL A 72 4.80 -2.14 2.05
C VAL A 72 4.59 -1.79 0.58
N VAL A 73 3.88 -2.65 -0.14
CA VAL A 73 3.43 -2.35 -1.50
C VAL A 73 1.90 -2.38 -1.50
N VAL A 74 1.30 -1.30 -1.98
CA VAL A 74 -0.15 -1.17 -2.09
C VAL A 74 -0.54 -1.19 -3.55
N ASN A 75 -1.38 -2.16 -3.94
CA ASN A 75 -2.00 -2.20 -5.27
C ASN A 75 -3.42 -1.67 -5.13
N VAL A 76 -3.71 -0.60 -5.86
CA VAL A 76 -5.03 0.03 -5.82
C VAL A 76 -5.94 -0.68 -6.82
N LYS A 77 -7.09 -1.11 -6.36
CA LYS A 77 -8.08 -1.79 -7.20
C LYS A 77 -8.90 -0.78 -8.01
N ARG A 78 -9.48 -1.27 -9.09
CA ARG A 78 -10.30 -0.45 -10.00
C ARG A 78 -11.46 0.24 -9.26
N GLU A 79 -12.04 -0.41 -8.27
CA GLU A 79 -13.16 0.10 -7.48
C GLU A 79 -12.80 1.40 -6.75
N ALA A 80 -11.52 1.65 -6.49
CA ALA A 80 -11.08 2.86 -5.82
C ALA A 80 -11.26 4.11 -6.68
N ALA A 81 -11.39 3.96 -8.00
CA ALA A 81 -11.54 5.11 -8.91
C ALA A 81 -12.82 5.91 -8.63
N THR A 82 -13.86 5.24 -8.16
CA THR A 82 -15.15 5.88 -7.85
C THR A 82 -15.42 6.01 -6.36
N ALA A 83 -14.49 5.58 -5.52
CA ALA A 83 -14.63 5.68 -4.07
C ALA A 83 -14.19 7.06 -3.59
N ASP A 84 -14.81 7.56 -2.52
CA ASP A 84 -14.36 8.80 -1.93
C ASP A 84 -13.11 8.59 -1.08
N PHE A 85 -12.49 9.68 -0.66
CA PHE A 85 -11.26 9.64 0.12
C PHE A 85 -11.45 8.92 1.46
N ALA A 86 -12.60 9.15 2.11
CA ALA A 86 -12.88 8.53 3.41
C ALA A 86 -12.97 7.01 3.29
N ALA A 87 -13.60 6.50 2.23
CA ALA A 87 -13.69 5.06 1.99
C ALA A 87 -12.32 4.45 1.73
N LEU A 88 -11.49 5.12 0.94
CA LEU A 88 -10.13 4.65 0.67
C LEU A 88 -9.28 4.64 1.94
N ARG A 89 -9.37 5.71 2.74
CA ARG A 89 -8.63 5.81 3.99
C ARG A 89 -9.02 4.70 4.97
N GLU A 90 -10.31 4.45 5.10
CA GLU A 90 -10.80 3.41 6.01
C GLU A 90 -10.33 2.03 5.58
N ASP A 91 -10.46 1.71 4.30
CA ASP A 91 -10.07 0.41 3.77
C ASP A 91 -8.56 0.19 3.89
N LEU A 92 -7.78 1.17 3.46
CA LEU A 92 -6.32 1.09 3.52
C LEU A 92 -5.81 1.00 4.96
N THR A 93 -6.37 1.80 5.86
CA THR A 93 -5.97 1.79 7.27
C THR A 93 -6.23 0.41 7.88
N ARG A 94 -7.39 -0.18 7.62
CA ARG A 94 -7.74 -1.50 8.12
C ARG A 94 -6.78 -2.57 7.61
N VAL A 95 -6.47 -2.53 6.31
CA VAL A 95 -5.57 -3.49 5.68
C VAL A 95 -4.15 -3.36 6.24
N LEU A 96 -3.65 -2.14 6.35
CA LEU A 96 -2.30 -1.90 6.88
C LEU A 96 -2.19 -2.29 8.34
N THR A 97 -3.19 -1.99 9.16
CA THR A 97 -3.21 -2.37 10.57
C THR A 97 -3.14 -3.89 10.73
N SER A 98 -3.89 -4.61 9.90
CA SER A 98 -3.87 -6.08 9.92
C SER A 98 -2.49 -6.64 9.55
N LEU A 99 -1.85 -6.06 8.53
CA LEU A 99 -0.51 -6.49 8.11
C LEU A 99 0.55 -6.19 9.15
N GLU A 100 0.49 -5.00 9.75
CA GLU A 100 1.46 -4.58 10.75
C GLU A 100 1.37 -5.45 12.00
N ALA A 101 0.17 -5.85 12.39
CA ALA A 101 -0.02 -6.75 13.51
C ALA A 101 0.65 -8.10 13.26
N ARG A 102 0.61 -8.61 12.02
CA ARG A 102 1.27 -9.86 11.65
C ARG A 102 2.79 -9.74 11.66
N ASN A 103 3.30 -8.61 11.20
CA ASN A 103 4.74 -8.39 11.08
C ASN A 103 5.41 -7.88 12.35
N ALA A 104 4.64 -7.61 13.39
CA ALA A 104 5.16 -7.14 14.68
C ALA A 104 5.74 -8.27 15.54
N ARG A 105 5.67 -9.49 15.09
CA ARG A 105 6.15 -10.66 15.80
C ARG A 105 7.60 -10.99 15.46
#